data_d5700ce5adff68cb4af014a7e0a57741
#
_entry.id   d5700ce5adff68cb4af014a7e0a57741
#
_cell.length_a   1.000
_cell.length_b   1.000
_cell.length_c   1.000
_cell.angle_alpha   90.00
_cell.angle_beta   90.00
_cell.angle_gamma   90.00
#
_symmetry.space_group_name_H-M   'P 1'
#
loop_
_entity.id
_entity.type
_entity.pdbx_description
1 polymer ?
#
loop_
_entity_poly.entity_id
_entity_poly.type
_entity_poly.pdbx_seq_one_letter_code
_entity_poly.pdbx_strand_id
1 'polypeptide(L)'
;MSKQVRFRRGTTAQHASFTGIAGEVTVDTDKKTVVVHNGSTVGGIPMARADRPRGFTRQEIFTAGGTPYSIVGKTDLKRIRVTCYGGGGGGGANSGGGGGGVSQTVLLVTDITNSTAITIGGGGAANAAGGTTSFGSFISATGGSPGSGVNGGAGGTGAGAGGTGTPVFTLGGQGVGQTHTSNQPFSSSTYTAGRATGGNPGGGVSGVAGNGIRGGGGGAGAAGAQGCIIIEEIYGFV
;
A
#
# COMPACT_ATOMS: atom_id res chain seq x y z
N MET A 1 40.61 37.44 -8.90
CA MET A 1 40.06 36.39 -9.77
C MET A 1 39.80 35.16 -8.92
N SER A 2 38.58 34.62 -8.92
CA SER A 2 38.27 33.38 -8.21
C SER A 2 38.86 32.21 -8.98
N LYS A 3 39.62 31.33 -8.32
CA LYS A 3 40.13 30.10 -8.91
C LYS A 3 38.99 29.07 -8.94
N GLN A 4 38.68 28.57 -10.13
CA GLN A 4 37.68 27.54 -10.32
C GLN A 4 38.35 26.15 -10.36
N VAL A 5 37.96 25.25 -9.48
CA VAL A 5 38.37 23.84 -9.51
C VAL A 5 37.31 23.04 -10.29
N ARG A 6 37.77 22.25 -11.28
CA ARG A 6 36.90 21.33 -12.02
C ARG A 6 37.33 19.90 -11.75
N PHE A 7 36.37 19.06 -11.35
CA PHE A 7 36.63 17.63 -11.22
C PHE A 7 36.65 16.94 -12.58
N ARG A 8 37.39 15.82 -12.68
CA ARG A 8 37.27 14.91 -13.81
C ARG A 8 35.81 14.46 -13.95
N ARG A 9 35.31 14.35 -15.16
CA ARG A 9 33.92 14.00 -15.45
C ARG A 9 33.84 13.08 -16.65
N GLY A 10 32.82 12.24 -16.68
CA GLY A 10 32.53 11.32 -17.77
C GLY A 10 31.08 10.90 -17.76
N THR A 11 30.65 10.21 -18.81
CA THR A 11 29.34 9.55 -18.87
C THR A 11 29.35 8.30 -18.00
N THR A 12 28.16 7.76 -17.69
CA THR A 12 28.06 6.46 -16.98
C THR A 12 28.82 5.35 -17.72
N ALA A 13 28.75 5.32 -19.04
CA ALA A 13 29.49 4.34 -19.86
C ALA A 13 31.02 4.48 -19.74
N GLN A 14 31.51 5.72 -19.66
CA GLN A 14 32.96 5.97 -19.46
C GLN A 14 33.40 5.56 -18.05
N HIS A 15 32.55 5.78 -17.00
CA HIS A 15 32.84 5.30 -15.66
C HIS A 15 32.87 3.79 -15.58
N ALA A 16 32.01 3.08 -16.33
CA ALA A 16 31.94 1.62 -16.30
C ALA A 16 33.26 0.89 -16.68
N SER A 17 34.20 1.58 -17.33
CA SER A 17 35.52 1.05 -17.66
C SER A 17 36.68 1.74 -16.93
N PHE A 18 36.39 2.69 -16.03
CA PHE A 18 37.40 3.50 -15.36
C PHE A 18 37.56 3.08 -13.89
N THR A 19 38.80 2.82 -13.50
CA THR A 19 39.16 2.62 -12.07
C THR A 19 40.04 3.77 -11.64
N GLY A 20 39.48 4.70 -10.86
CA GLY A 20 40.23 5.81 -10.28
C GLY A 20 41.06 5.37 -9.06
N ILE A 21 42.08 6.11 -8.72
CA ILE A 21 42.90 5.85 -7.53
C ILE A 21 42.07 6.10 -6.25
N ALA A 22 42.53 5.51 -5.13
CA ALA A 22 41.85 5.69 -3.86
C ALA A 22 41.79 7.19 -3.46
N GLY A 23 40.58 7.66 -3.17
CA GLY A 23 40.33 9.07 -2.82
C GLY A 23 40.09 9.99 -4.04
N GLU A 24 40.23 9.51 -5.27
CA GLU A 24 39.85 10.29 -6.45
C GLU A 24 38.35 10.52 -6.49
N VAL A 25 37.97 11.75 -6.86
CA VAL A 25 36.57 12.15 -7.01
C VAL A 25 36.31 12.53 -8.46
N THR A 26 35.29 11.94 -9.06
CA THR A 26 34.83 12.23 -10.42
C THR A 26 33.36 12.62 -10.44
N VAL A 27 32.85 13.09 -11.58
CA VAL A 27 31.43 13.43 -11.78
C VAL A 27 30.87 12.61 -12.93
N ASP A 28 29.86 11.80 -12.64
CA ASP A 28 29.02 11.14 -13.66
C ASP A 28 28.01 12.16 -14.19
N THR A 29 28.17 12.54 -15.46
CA THR A 29 27.36 13.58 -16.10
C THR A 29 25.96 13.10 -16.46
N ASP A 30 25.76 11.81 -16.69
CA ASP A 30 24.44 11.24 -17.01
C ASP A 30 23.60 11.12 -15.74
N LYS A 31 24.19 10.55 -14.69
CA LYS A 31 23.54 10.40 -13.38
C LYS A 31 23.56 11.68 -12.55
N LYS A 32 24.31 12.71 -12.98
CA LYS A 32 24.49 13.98 -12.25
C LYS A 32 24.90 13.75 -10.79
N THR A 33 25.81 12.84 -10.56
CA THR A 33 26.27 12.45 -9.22
C THR A 33 27.78 12.48 -9.12
N VAL A 34 28.28 12.61 -7.91
CA VAL A 34 29.69 12.48 -7.57
C VAL A 34 30.01 11.00 -7.40
N VAL A 35 31.16 10.56 -7.92
CA VAL A 35 31.67 9.21 -7.76
C VAL A 35 32.99 9.27 -7.01
N VAL A 36 33.10 8.47 -5.96
CA VAL A 36 34.33 8.34 -5.16
C VAL A 36 35.00 7.01 -5.54
N HIS A 37 36.30 7.06 -5.80
CA HIS A 37 37.08 5.89 -6.16
C HIS A 37 37.88 5.35 -4.96
N ASN A 38 37.96 4.03 -4.87
CA ASN A 38 38.71 3.31 -3.82
C ASN A 38 39.95 2.57 -4.36
N GLY A 39 40.29 2.78 -5.63
CA GLY A 39 41.44 2.16 -6.28
C GLY A 39 41.19 0.74 -6.81
N SER A 40 40.03 0.13 -6.53
CA SER A 40 39.75 -1.27 -6.90
C SER A 40 38.42 -1.47 -7.60
N THR A 41 37.42 -0.70 -7.27
CA THR A 41 36.08 -0.84 -7.85
C THR A 41 36.03 -0.15 -9.22
N VAL A 42 35.82 -0.95 -10.27
CA VAL A 42 35.58 -0.41 -11.62
C VAL A 42 34.29 0.41 -11.61
N GLY A 43 34.32 1.61 -12.17
CA GLY A 43 33.20 2.55 -12.14
C GLY A 43 33.14 3.40 -10.88
N GLY A 44 33.89 3.07 -9.83
CA GLY A 44 33.86 3.77 -8.54
C GLY A 44 32.56 3.56 -7.78
N ILE A 45 32.39 4.31 -6.71
CA ILE A 45 31.20 4.27 -5.81
C ILE A 45 30.41 5.57 -5.99
N PRO A 46 29.26 5.55 -6.66
CA PRO A 46 28.46 6.76 -6.84
C PRO A 46 27.84 7.21 -5.51
N MET A 47 27.93 8.51 -5.24
CA MET A 47 27.31 9.10 -4.08
C MET A 47 25.81 9.33 -4.34
N ALA A 48 25.01 9.15 -3.31
CA ALA A 48 23.57 9.40 -3.42
C ALA A 48 23.30 10.90 -3.69
N ARG A 49 22.41 11.15 -4.63
CA ARG A 49 21.92 12.51 -4.89
C ARG A 49 21.02 12.95 -3.73
N ALA A 50 21.14 14.22 -3.31
CA ALA A 50 20.31 14.79 -2.24
C ALA A 50 18.82 14.91 -2.63
N ASP A 51 18.54 15.03 -3.93
CA ASP A 51 17.19 15.12 -4.48
C ASP A 51 16.49 13.75 -4.68
N ARG A 52 17.20 12.65 -4.38
CA ARG A 52 16.67 11.29 -4.42
C ARG A 52 16.93 10.61 -3.07
N PRO A 53 15.99 10.71 -2.13
CA PRO A 53 16.14 10.06 -0.83
C PRO A 53 16.31 8.54 -1.02
N ARG A 54 17.17 7.94 -0.20
CA ARG A 54 17.38 6.50 -0.19
C ARG A 54 16.13 5.82 0.36
N GLY A 55 15.61 4.84 -0.36
CA GLY A 55 14.47 4.06 0.05
C GLY A 55 13.16 4.56 -0.54
N PHE A 56 12.14 4.68 0.27
CA PHE A 56 10.82 5.16 -0.12
C PHE A 56 10.87 6.57 -0.72
N THR A 57 10.40 6.73 -1.96
CA THR A 57 10.43 8.01 -2.67
C THR A 57 9.07 8.53 -3.09
N ARG A 58 8.09 7.65 -3.26
CA ARG A 58 6.75 8.03 -3.68
C ARG A 58 5.71 7.08 -3.14
N GLN A 59 4.59 7.64 -2.69
CA GLN A 59 3.40 6.89 -2.32
C GLN A 59 2.25 7.29 -3.23
N GLU A 60 1.57 6.30 -3.78
CA GLU A 60 0.32 6.49 -4.53
C GLU A 60 -0.80 5.77 -3.77
N ILE A 61 -1.94 6.44 -3.63
CA ILE A 61 -3.13 5.88 -2.97
C ILE A 61 -4.26 5.82 -4.00
N PHE A 62 -4.74 4.61 -4.25
CA PHE A 62 -5.85 4.35 -5.16
C PHE A 62 -7.11 4.08 -4.34
N THR A 63 -8.11 4.92 -4.54
CA THR A 63 -9.43 4.82 -3.92
C THR A 63 -10.53 4.50 -4.94
N ALA A 64 -10.20 4.46 -6.23
CA ALA A 64 -11.08 4.05 -7.31
C ALA A 64 -10.38 3.03 -8.19
N GLY A 65 -11.13 2.04 -8.67
CA GLY A 65 -10.65 1.08 -9.66
C GLY A 65 -10.73 1.61 -11.08
N GLY A 66 -10.25 0.82 -12.03
CA GLY A 66 -10.35 1.11 -13.48
C GLY A 66 -9.09 1.72 -14.08
N THR A 67 -8.30 2.50 -13.35
CA THR A 67 -6.99 2.97 -13.82
C THR A 67 -5.91 1.98 -13.36
N PRO A 68 -5.23 1.28 -14.28
CA PRO A 68 -4.18 0.35 -13.90
C PRO A 68 -2.95 1.10 -13.37
N TYR A 69 -2.21 0.45 -12.48
CA TYR A 69 -0.88 0.93 -12.09
C TYR A 69 0.11 0.67 -13.20
N SER A 70 0.86 1.69 -13.62
CA SER A 70 1.85 1.61 -14.70
C SER A 70 3.25 1.89 -14.18
N ILE A 71 4.22 1.08 -14.63
CA ILE A 71 5.65 1.29 -14.41
C ILE A 71 6.34 1.95 -15.62
N VAL A 72 5.61 2.22 -16.68
CA VAL A 72 6.14 2.87 -17.90
C VAL A 72 6.68 4.26 -17.55
N GLY A 73 7.91 4.52 -17.94
CA GLY A 73 8.61 5.79 -17.66
C GLY A 73 9.16 5.93 -16.23
N LYS A 74 8.98 4.93 -15.37
CA LYS A 74 9.56 4.91 -14.01
C LYS A 74 10.96 4.30 -14.05
N THR A 75 11.93 5.08 -14.56
CA THR A 75 13.33 4.68 -14.58
C THR A 75 13.88 4.54 -13.16
N ASP A 76 14.75 3.55 -12.94
CA ASP A 76 15.36 3.24 -11.64
C ASP A 76 14.40 2.70 -10.55
N LEU A 77 13.12 2.46 -10.87
CA LEU A 77 12.23 1.73 -9.98
C LEU A 77 12.73 0.28 -9.82
N LYS A 78 12.96 -0.15 -8.59
CA LYS A 78 13.48 -1.51 -8.30
C LYS A 78 12.40 -2.42 -7.74
N ARG A 79 11.58 -1.89 -6.88
CA ARG A 79 10.49 -2.64 -6.25
C ARG A 79 9.37 -1.71 -5.81
N ILE A 80 8.21 -2.29 -5.61
CA ILE A 80 7.08 -1.60 -4.99
C ILE A 80 6.61 -2.39 -3.78
N ARG A 81 6.19 -1.69 -2.72
CA ARG A 81 5.40 -2.28 -1.66
C ARG A 81 3.94 -1.98 -1.94
N VAL A 82 3.13 -3.01 -2.02
CA VAL A 82 1.69 -2.89 -2.28
C VAL A 82 0.93 -3.33 -1.04
N THR A 83 0.00 -2.51 -0.58
CA THR A 83 -0.92 -2.84 0.51
C THR A 83 -2.34 -2.67 0.02
N CYS A 84 -3.10 -3.76 0.03
CA CYS A 84 -4.52 -3.79 -0.31
C CYS A 84 -5.38 -3.82 0.95
N TYR A 85 -6.41 -3.00 0.98
CA TYR A 85 -7.45 -2.99 2.01
C TYR A 85 -8.80 -3.33 1.35
N GLY A 86 -9.44 -4.39 1.77
CA GLY A 86 -10.81 -4.75 1.33
C GLY A 86 -11.83 -3.73 1.80
N GLY A 87 -13.00 -3.69 1.18
CA GLY A 87 -14.13 -2.88 1.63
C GLY A 87 -14.73 -3.41 2.93
N GLY A 88 -15.22 -2.53 3.79
CA GLY A 88 -15.93 -2.91 5.01
C GLY A 88 -17.33 -3.43 4.73
N GLY A 89 -17.82 -4.35 5.53
CA GLY A 89 -19.21 -4.83 5.48
C GLY A 89 -20.17 -3.79 6.06
N GLY A 90 -21.41 -3.78 5.57
CA GLY A 90 -22.49 -2.97 6.12
C GLY A 90 -23.02 -3.53 7.42
N GLY A 91 -23.51 -2.67 8.28
CA GLY A 91 -24.16 -3.05 9.51
C GLY A 91 -25.52 -3.72 9.27
N GLY A 92 -25.89 -4.66 10.13
CA GLY A 92 -27.23 -5.20 10.26
C GLY A 92 -28.15 -4.26 11.05
N ALA A 93 -29.40 -4.63 11.26
CA ALA A 93 -30.35 -3.80 11.97
C ALA A 93 -29.87 -3.43 13.40
N ASN A 94 -29.22 -4.38 14.08
CA ASN A 94 -28.77 -4.24 15.47
C ASN A 94 -27.29 -4.67 15.64
N SER A 95 -26.51 -4.64 14.61
CA SER A 95 -25.12 -5.10 14.64
C SER A 95 -24.24 -4.37 13.65
N GLY A 96 -22.97 -4.19 13.98
CA GLY A 96 -22.00 -3.59 13.07
C GLY A 96 -21.49 -4.59 12.03
N GLY A 97 -21.08 -4.09 10.86
CA GLY A 97 -20.38 -4.87 9.84
C GLY A 97 -18.92 -5.13 10.20
N GLY A 98 -18.34 -6.16 9.62
CA GLY A 98 -16.92 -6.47 9.74
C GLY A 98 -16.02 -5.54 8.92
N GLY A 99 -14.82 -5.30 9.38
CA GLY A 99 -13.80 -4.57 8.61
C GLY A 99 -13.27 -5.41 7.44
N GLY A 100 -12.81 -4.78 6.36
CA GLY A 100 -12.12 -5.42 5.28
C GLY A 100 -10.78 -6.03 5.69
N GLY A 101 -10.34 -7.06 5.00
CA GLY A 101 -9.04 -7.69 5.18
C GLY A 101 -7.90 -6.79 4.68
N VAL A 102 -6.67 -7.17 5.01
CA VAL A 102 -5.47 -6.49 4.55
C VAL A 102 -4.49 -7.50 3.98
N SER A 103 -3.89 -7.19 2.84
CA SER A 103 -2.75 -7.91 2.28
C SER A 103 -1.64 -6.95 1.93
N GLN A 104 -0.39 -7.35 2.21
CA GLN A 104 0.79 -6.58 1.84
C GLN A 104 1.85 -7.49 1.24
N THR A 105 2.52 -7.02 0.19
CA THR A 105 3.70 -7.68 -0.38
C THR A 105 4.67 -6.65 -0.95
N VAL A 106 5.90 -7.10 -1.17
CA VAL A 106 6.90 -6.34 -1.94
C VAL A 106 7.11 -7.06 -3.25
N LEU A 107 6.95 -6.37 -4.38
CA LEU A 107 7.12 -6.89 -5.73
C LEU A 107 8.39 -6.29 -6.33
N LEU A 108 9.19 -7.11 -7.02
CA LEU A 108 10.26 -6.62 -7.87
C LEU A 108 9.65 -6.01 -9.12
N VAL A 109 10.30 -5.01 -9.69
CA VAL A 109 9.84 -4.41 -10.96
C VAL A 109 9.78 -5.43 -12.09
N THR A 110 10.63 -6.46 -12.02
CA THR A 110 10.66 -7.58 -12.98
C THR A 110 9.46 -8.53 -12.89
N ASP A 111 8.76 -8.55 -11.76
CA ASP A 111 7.54 -9.36 -11.58
C ASP A 111 6.32 -8.65 -12.17
N ILE A 112 6.41 -7.34 -12.40
CA ILE A 112 5.28 -6.48 -12.79
C ILE A 112 5.33 -6.28 -14.31
N THR A 113 4.21 -6.50 -14.97
CA THR A 113 4.03 -6.09 -16.37
C THR A 113 3.92 -4.57 -16.45
N ASN A 114 4.09 -4.00 -17.64
CA ASN A 114 4.01 -2.55 -17.86
C ASN A 114 2.75 -1.90 -17.25
N SER A 115 1.70 -2.69 -17.05
CA SER A 115 0.43 -2.24 -16.51
C SER A 115 -0.21 -3.35 -15.68
N THR A 116 -0.54 -3.07 -14.42
CA THR A 116 -1.20 -4.02 -13.51
C THR A 116 -2.59 -3.51 -13.14
N ALA A 117 -3.59 -4.35 -13.33
CA ALA A 117 -4.98 -4.01 -13.02
C ALA A 117 -5.17 -3.73 -11.53
N ILE A 118 -5.96 -2.71 -11.23
CA ILE A 118 -6.37 -2.33 -9.88
C ILE A 118 -7.88 -2.49 -9.77
N THR A 119 -8.30 -3.26 -8.76
CA THR A 119 -9.71 -3.35 -8.34
C THR A 119 -9.83 -2.81 -6.93
N ILE A 120 -10.75 -1.92 -6.70
CA ILE A 120 -11.04 -1.37 -5.37
C ILE A 120 -12.43 -1.86 -4.93
N GLY A 121 -12.47 -2.56 -3.83
CA GLY A 121 -13.70 -3.07 -3.24
C GLY A 121 -14.52 -1.94 -2.62
N GLY A 122 -15.77 -1.81 -3.02
CA GLY A 122 -16.71 -0.88 -2.39
C GLY A 122 -17.02 -1.29 -0.95
N GLY A 123 -17.43 -0.33 -0.13
CA GLY A 123 -18.07 -0.64 1.15
C GLY A 123 -19.43 -1.31 0.91
N GLY A 124 -19.77 -2.30 1.73
CA GLY A 124 -21.09 -2.94 1.68
C GLY A 124 -22.18 -1.99 2.13
N ALA A 125 -23.31 -1.94 1.39
CA ALA A 125 -24.51 -1.28 1.88
C ALA A 125 -24.98 -1.94 3.18
N ALA A 126 -25.94 -1.36 3.90
CA ALA A 126 -26.55 -2.00 5.08
C ALA A 126 -26.98 -3.44 4.74
N ASN A 127 -26.64 -4.38 5.60
CA ASN A 127 -26.85 -5.83 5.42
C ASN A 127 -26.11 -6.47 4.22
N ALA A 128 -25.11 -5.82 3.63
CA ALA A 128 -24.32 -6.36 2.52
C ALA A 128 -22.83 -6.46 2.86
N ALA A 129 -22.15 -7.43 2.26
CA ALA A 129 -20.71 -7.57 2.38
C ALA A 129 -19.98 -6.47 1.65
N GLY A 130 -18.78 -6.13 2.11
CA GLY A 130 -17.86 -5.29 1.39
C GLY A 130 -17.24 -6.01 0.19
N GLY A 131 -16.72 -5.24 -0.77
CA GLY A 131 -16.07 -5.75 -1.97
C GLY A 131 -14.60 -6.12 -1.74
N THR A 132 -14.09 -6.97 -2.64
CA THR A 132 -12.66 -7.34 -2.66
C THR A 132 -11.84 -6.29 -3.37
N THR A 133 -10.69 -5.92 -2.79
CA THR A 133 -9.66 -5.11 -3.40
C THR A 133 -8.54 -6.02 -3.89
N SER A 134 -8.02 -5.78 -5.11
CA SER A 134 -6.91 -6.58 -5.65
C SER A 134 -5.94 -5.77 -6.50
N PHE A 135 -4.67 -6.17 -6.47
CA PHE A 135 -3.61 -5.71 -7.34
C PHE A 135 -3.18 -6.84 -8.25
N GLY A 136 -3.71 -6.85 -9.47
CA GLY A 136 -3.55 -7.95 -10.41
C GLY A 136 -3.90 -9.30 -9.78
N SER A 137 -3.06 -10.30 -10.05
CA SER A 137 -3.09 -11.63 -9.42
C SER A 137 -2.14 -11.74 -8.22
N PHE A 138 -1.38 -10.68 -7.90
CA PHE A 138 -0.34 -10.75 -6.87
C PHE A 138 -0.91 -10.82 -5.46
N ILE A 139 -1.83 -9.92 -5.13
CA ILE A 139 -2.47 -9.88 -3.81
C ILE A 139 -3.92 -9.41 -3.90
N SER A 140 -4.71 -9.86 -2.94
CA SER A 140 -6.09 -9.41 -2.75
C SER A 140 -6.44 -9.34 -1.26
N ALA A 141 -7.42 -8.52 -0.95
CA ALA A 141 -8.00 -8.40 0.37
C ALA A 141 -9.53 -8.44 0.23
N THR A 142 -10.18 -9.42 0.85
CA THR A 142 -11.64 -9.56 0.79
C THR A 142 -12.33 -8.51 1.64
N GLY A 143 -13.56 -8.19 1.31
CA GLY A 143 -14.39 -7.33 2.14
C GLY A 143 -14.81 -8.00 3.43
N GLY A 144 -15.25 -7.19 4.38
CA GLY A 144 -15.90 -7.64 5.60
C GLY A 144 -17.32 -8.14 5.36
N SER A 145 -17.78 -9.05 6.19
CA SER A 145 -19.15 -9.56 6.17
C SER A 145 -20.13 -8.55 6.76
N PRO A 146 -21.42 -8.60 6.36
CA PRO A 146 -22.43 -7.77 7.00
C PRO A 146 -22.68 -8.21 8.45
N GLY A 147 -23.16 -7.31 9.26
CA GLY A 147 -23.75 -7.64 10.53
C GLY A 147 -25.07 -8.39 10.35
N SER A 148 -25.38 -9.35 11.22
CA SER A 148 -26.60 -10.14 11.16
C SER A 148 -27.24 -10.32 12.53
N GLY A 149 -28.48 -9.89 12.67
CA GLY A 149 -29.19 -9.93 13.94
C GLY A 149 -28.46 -9.13 15.03
N VAL A 150 -28.03 -9.81 16.09
CA VAL A 150 -27.23 -9.24 17.19
C VAL A 150 -25.72 -9.51 17.02
N ASN A 151 -25.34 -10.25 15.95
CA ASN A 151 -23.95 -10.65 15.73
C ASN A 151 -23.28 -9.68 14.76
N GLY A 152 -22.11 -9.20 15.13
CA GLY A 152 -21.28 -8.38 14.25
C GLY A 152 -20.76 -9.19 13.06
N GLY A 153 -20.53 -8.52 11.95
CA GLY A 153 -19.97 -9.10 10.76
C GLY A 153 -18.54 -9.58 10.97
N ALA A 154 -18.17 -10.72 10.38
CA ALA A 154 -16.79 -11.21 10.37
C ALA A 154 -15.91 -10.29 9.54
N GLY A 155 -14.64 -10.16 9.93
CA GLY A 155 -13.65 -9.42 9.15
C GLY A 155 -13.30 -10.13 7.85
N GLY A 156 -12.89 -9.37 6.84
CA GLY A 156 -12.31 -9.90 5.61
C GLY A 156 -10.92 -10.47 5.85
N THR A 157 -10.41 -11.21 4.86
CA THR A 157 -9.09 -11.85 4.89
C THR A 157 -8.21 -11.34 3.76
N GLY A 158 -6.90 -11.47 3.92
CA GLY A 158 -5.95 -11.22 2.85
C GLY A 158 -5.53 -12.52 2.16
N ALA A 159 -5.20 -12.45 0.89
CA ALA A 159 -4.67 -13.56 0.10
C ALA A 159 -3.74 -13.05 -1.01
N GLY A 160 -2.96 -13.97 -1.59
CA GLY A 160 -2.18 -13.68 -2.80
C GLY A 160 -0.97 -14.60 -2.95
N ALA A 161 -0.42 -14.63 -4.15
CA ALA A 161 0.81 -15.36 -4.47
C ALA A 161 2.08 -14.56 -4.17
N GLY A 162 1.98 -13.23 -4.07
CA GLY A 162 3.14 -12.35 -3.96
C GLY A 162 3.93 -12.27 -5.27
N GLY A 163 5.11 -11.70 -5.20
CA GLY A 163 6.12 -11.71 -6.27
C GLY A 163 7.17 -12.80 -6.05
N THR A 164 8.11 -12.91 -6.98
CA THR A 164 9.19 -13.88 -6.92
C THR A 164 10.02 -13.71 -5.64
N GLY A 165 10.02 -14.71 -4.79
CA GLY A 165 10.78 -14.72 -3.54
C GLY A 165 10.28 -13.79 -2.45
N THR A 166 9.11 -13.17 -2.60
CA THR A 166 8.55 -12.26 -1.59
C THR A 166 7.28 -12.83 -0.95
N PRO A 167 7.23 -12.95 0.39
CA PRO A 167 6.05 -13.43 1.07
C PRO A 167 4.93 -12.40 1.04
N VAL A 168 3.69 -12.89 1.06
CA VAL A 168 2.49 -12.08 1.29
C VAL A 168 2.21 -12.03 2.79
N PHE A 169 2.15 -10.86 3.34
CA PHE A 169 1.70 -10.64 4.70
C PHE A 169 0.18 -10.36 4.68
N THR A 170 -0.58 -11.15 5.42
CA THR A 170 -2.04 -11.03 5.47
C THR A 170 -2.50 -10.76 6.89
N LEU A 171 -3.44 -9.83 7.03
CA LEU A 171 -4.14 -9.57 8.26
C LEU A 171 -5.64 -9.69 8.02
N GLY A 172 -6.32 -10.43 8.87
CA GLY A 172 -7.78 -10.43 8.90
C GLY A 172 -8.33 -9.09 9.38
N GLY A 173 -9.41 -8.62 8.78
CA GLY A 173 -10.20 -7.54 9.33
C GLY A 173 -10.83 -7.99 10.66
N GLN A 174 -11.01 -7.08 11.62
CA GLN A 174 -11.70 -7.40 12.83
C GLN A 174 -13.21 -7.22 12.66
N GLY A 175 -13.98 -8.26 12.96
CA GLY A 175 -15.41 -8.14 13.19
C GLY A 175 -15.65 -7.79 14.67
N VAL A 176 -16.49 -6.81 14.93
CA VAL A 176 -16.96 -6.54 16.28
C VAL A 176 -18.41 -6.99 16.37
N GLY A 177 -18.61 -8.15 16.99
CA GLY A 177 -19.93 -8.59 17.44
C GLY A 177 -20.20 -8.00 18.82
N GLN A 178 -21.28 -7.28 18.98
CA GLN A 178 -21.87 -7.14 20.30
C GLN A 178 -23.00 -8.16 20.42
N THR A 179 -22.89 -9.05 21.40
CA THR A 179 -24.02 -9.85 21.86
C THR A 179 -24.88 -8.96 22.74
N HIS A 180 -26.07 -8.65 22.26
CA HIS A 180 -27.07 -8.01 23.10
C HIS A 180 -27.87 -9.11 23.79
N THR A 181 -27.70 -9.28 25.10
CA THR A 181 -28.60 -10.05 25.91
C THR A 181 -29.85 -9.18 26.22
N SER A 182 -30.94 -9.54 25.57
CA SER A 182 -32.36 -9.20 25.78
C SER A 182 -32.73 -8.06 26.73
N ASN A 183 -33.65 -7.21 26.28
CA ASN A 183 -34.58 -6.33 27.03
C ASN A 183 -34.05 -4.98 27.55
N GLN A 184 -32.99 -4.43 27.05
CA GLN A 184 -32.69 -3.01 27.30
C GLN A 184 -33.00 -2.18 26.03
N PRO A 185 -33.69 -1.03 26.16
CA PRO A 185 -33.83 -0.13 25.01
C PRO A 185 -32.45 0.35 24.60
N PHE A 186 -32.13 0.16 23.32
CA PHE A 186 -30.85 0.54 22.72
C PHE A 186 -30.63 2.04 22.87
N SER A 187 -29.68 2.46 23.68
CA SER A 187 -29.17 3.81 23.58
C SER A 187 -28.28 3.86 22.35
N SER A 188 -28.47 4.85 21.50
CA SER A 188 -27.86 5.03 20.18
C SER A 188 -26.32 5.13 20.15
N SER A 189 -25.66 4.99 21.28
CA SER A 189 -24.22 5.27 21.43
C SER A 189 -23.31 4.04 21.52
N THR A 190 -23.83 2.81 21.42
CA THR A 190 -23.04 1.61 21.82
C THR A 190 -22.67 0.62 20.74
N TYR A 191 -23.00 0.87 19.48
CA TYR A 191 -22.66 -0.07 18.40
C TYR A 191 -21.42 0.38 17.66
N THR A 192 -20.27 -0.21 17.99
CA THR A 192 -19.04 -0.01 17.24
C THR A 192 -18.93 -1.02 16.10
N ALA A 193 -18.59 -0.53 14.93
CA ALA A 193 -18.35 -1.33 13.74
C ALA A 193 -16.93 -1.92 13.71
N GLY A 194 -16.73 -2.94 12.90
CA GLY A 194 -15.45 -3.59 12.67
C GLY A 194 -14.40 -2.65 12.08
N ARG A 195 -13.15 -2.87 12.47
CA ARG A 195 -11.98 -2.11 12.01
C ARG A 195 -11.22 -2.92 10.95
N ALA A 196 -10.77 -2.26 9.89
CA ALA A 196 -9.71 -2.83 9.08
C ALA A 196 -8.39 -2.78 9.87
N THR A 197 -7.69 -3.89 9.96
CA THR A 197 -6.41 -3.98 10.68
C THR A 197 -5.36 -3.11 9.98
N GLY A 198 -4.71 -2.22 10.73
CA GLY A 198 -3.69 -1.29 10.18
C GLY A 198 -4.25 0.00 9.57
N GLY A 199 -5.55 0.21 9.59
CA GLY A 199 -6.21 1.46 9.18
C GLY A 199 -6.70 2.31 10.35
N ASN A 200 -7.02 3.55 10.06
CA ASN A 200 -7.75 4.42 10.97
C ASN A 200 -9.06 3.72 11.39
N PRO A 201 -9.50 3.80 12.66
CA PRO A 201 -10.72 3.17 13.11
C PRO A 201 -11.92 3.77 12.36
N GLY A 202 -12.32 3.10 11.30
CA GLY A 202 -13.49 3.44 10.51
C GLY A 202 -14.76 2.79 11.03
N GLY A 203 -14.85 2.56 12.35
CA GLY A 203 -16.06 2.05 12.96
C GLY A 203 -17.11 3.14 13.00
N GLY A 204 -18.22 2.98 12.26
CA GLY A 204 -19.40 3.82 12.43
C GLY A 204 -20.12 3.47 13.73
N VAL A 205 -20.64 4.47 14.43
CA VAL A 205 -21.67 4.27 15.44
C VAL A 205 -23.01 3.98 14.76
N SER A 206 -24.01 3.52 15.53
CA SER A 206 -25.33 3.23 14.98
C SER A 206 -25.85 4.35 14.05
N GLY A 207 -26.29 3.99 12.85
CA GLY A 207 -26.78 4.92 11.84
C GLY A 207 -25.71 5.73 11.10
N VAL A 208 -24.43 5.53 11.39
CA VAL A 208 -23.34 6.25 10.73
C VAL A 208 -22.53 5.28 9.86
N ALA A 209 -22.30 5.67 8.60
CA ALA A 209 -21.47 4.92 7.67
C ALA A 209 -20.04 4.78 8.20
N GLY A 210 -19.37 3.71 7.83
CA GLY A 210 -17.96 3.51 8.10
C GLY A 210 -17.16 4.66 7.50
N ASN A 211 -16.44 5.40 8.33
CA ASN A 211 -15.58 6.50 7.89
C ASN A 211 -14.20 6.01 7.46
N GLY A 212 -13.71 6.56 6.39
CA GLY A 212 -12.33 6.36 5.91
C GLY A 212 -12.24 5.50 4.65
N ILE A 213 -11.06 5.49 4.07
CA ILE A 213 -10.72 4.81 2.81
C ILE A 213 -10.04 3.46 3.03
N ARG A 214 -10.15 2.85 4.21
CA ARG A 214 -9.41 1.61 4.55
C ARG A 214 -10.34 0.50 5.06
N GLY A 215 -11.55 0.42 4.50
CA GLY A 215 -12.44 -0.71 4.69
C GLY A 215 -13.01 -0.88 6.10
N GLY A 216 -13.25 0.21 6.81
CA GLY A 216 -13.97 0.14 8.11
C GLY A 216 -15.38 -0.38 7.93
N GLY A 217 -15.86 -1.24 8.87
CA GLY A 217 -17.24 -1.73 8.86
C GLY A 217 -18.25 -0.63 9.16
N GLY A 218 -19.48 -0.76 8.65
CA GLY A 218 -20.58 0.14 8.96
C GLY A 218 -21.17 -0.10 10.35
N GLY A 219 -21.65 0.94 11.02
CA GLY A 219 -22.49 0.82 12.22
C GLY A 219 -23.83 0.17 11.93
N ALA A 220 -24.63 -0.13 12.94
CA ALA A 220 -25.95 -0.74 12.76
C ALA A 220 -26.81 0.08 11.75
N GLY A 221 -27.33 -0.59 10.73
CA GLY A 221 -28.11 0.04 9.67
C GLY A 221 -27.32 0.90 8.69
N ALA A 222 -25.98 0.94 8.77
CA ALA A 222 -25.15 1.83 7.96
C ALA A 222 -24.21 1.07 7.00
N ALA A 223 -23.75 1.75 5.95
CA ALA A 223 -22.80 1.19 5.00
C ALA A 223 -21.39 1.09 5.58
N GLY A 224 -20.61 0.12 5.10
CA GLY A 224 -19.17 0.02 5.34
C GLY A 224 -18.38 1.02 4.50
N ALA A 225 -17.13 1.23 4.89
CA ALA A 225 -16.20 2.08 4.13
C ALA A 225 -15.59 1.35 2.94
N GLN A 226 -15.25 2.09 1.92
CA GLN A 226 -14.54 1.62 0.74
C GLN A 226 -13.13 1.15 1.09
N GLY A 227 -12.63 0.15 0.34
CA GLY A 227 -11.24 -0.26 0.35
C GLY A 227 -10.30 0.70 -0.37
N CYS A 228 -9.03 0.40 -0.33
CA CYS A 228 -8.01 1.14 -1.09
C CYS A 228 -6.78 0.28 -1.35
N ILE A 229 -5.92 0.76 -2.26
CA ILE A 229 -4.57 0.26 -2.45
C ILE A 229 -3.57 1.37 -2.17
N ILE A 230 -2.53 1.06 -1.41
CA ILE A 230 -1.40 1.94 -1.18
C ILE A 230 -0.19 1.31 -1.87
N ILE A 231 0.46 2.04 -2.76
CA ILE A 231 1.68 1.63 -3.45
C ILE A 231 2.81 2.56 -3.04
N GLU A 232 3.86 1.97 -2.50
CA GLU A 232 5.10 2.66 -2.14
C GLU A 232 6.18 2.26 -3.13
N GLU A 233 6.67 3.21 -3.91
CA GLU A 233 7.70 3.01 -4.93
C GLU A 233 9.08 3.14 -4.31
N ILE A 234 9.92 2.14 -4.54
CA ILE A 234 11.28 2.07 -4.00
C ILE A 234 12.25 2.10 -5.18
N TYR A 235 12.96 3.21 -5.30
CA TYR A 235 13.95 3.44 -6.34
C TYR A 235 15.35 3.07 -5.83
N GLY A 236 16.16 2.52 -6.72
CA GLY A 236 17.55 2.15 -6.42
C GLY A 236 18.52 2.91 -7.31
N PHE A 237 19.76 3.01 -6.85
CA PHE A 237 20.87 3.38 -7.72
C PHE A 237 21.33 2.13 -8.48
N VAL A 238 21.59 2.30 -9.77
CA VAL A 238 22.31 1.33 -10.61
C VAL A 238 23.78 1.64 -10.52
#